data_ba2b877c41d65ef92a4c5a739d0c4cc5
#
_entry.id   ba2b877c41d65ef92a4c5a739d0c4cc5
#
_cell.length_a   1.000
_cell.length_b   1.000
_cell.length_c   1.000
_cell.angle_alpha   90.00
_cell.angle_beta   90.00
_cell.angle_gamma   90.00
#
_symmetry.space_group_name_H-M   'P 1'
#
loop_
_entity.id
_entity.type
_entity.pdbx_description
1 polymer ?
#
loop_
_entity_poly.entity_id
_entity_poly.type
_entity_poly.pdbx_seq_one_letter_code
_entity_poly.pdbx_strand_id
1 'polypeptide(L)'
;MAQQEDHFKKVISHAKEYGYIFGSSEIYDGLSAVYDYGQNGAELKKNIRDYWWKSMVQMHENIVGIDASIFMHPTTWKASGHVDAFNDPLIDNKDSKKRYRADVLIEDYAEKLNQKALKEIAKAKKRFGDKFDEQEFVTTNPRVLRYRKEQETVLQRMARSLEAEDLADVKALIEELGIADPDTGSKNWTDVRQFNLMFGTKLGASAETATDLYLRPETAQGIFVNFLNVQKPEE
;
A
#
# COMPACT_ATOMS: atom_id res chain seq x y z
N MET A 1 4.95 -8.75 14.30
CA MET A 1 3.67 -8.78 13.59
C MET A 1 2.51 -9.29 14.45
N ALA A 2 2.53 -10.47 15.06
CA ALA A 2 1.41 -10.97 15.89
C ALA A 2 0.97 -10.04 17.05
N GLN A 3 1.89 -9.39 17.75
CA GLN A 3 1.56 -8.42 18.82
C GLN A 3 0.88 -7.15 18.28
N GLN A 4 1.23 -6.70 17.09
CA GLN A 4 0.67 -5.51 16.46
C GLN A 4 -0.74 -5.76 15.94
N GLU A 5 -0.99 -6.96 15.42
CA GLU A 5 -2.33 -7.41 14.97
C GLU A 5 -3.29 -7.57 16.15
N ASP A 6 -2.84 -8.08 17.30
CA ASP A 6 -3.63 -8.18 18.52
C ASP A 6 -3.98 -6.79 19.09
N HIS A 7 -3.06 -5.83 19.04
CA HIS A 7 -3.31 -4.46 19.46
C HIS A 7 -4.36 -3.77 18.57
N PHE A 8 -4.29 -3.93 17.26
CA PHE A 8 -5.25 -3.33 16.32
C PHE A 8 -6.66 -3.89 16.53
N LYS A 9 -6.81 -5.19 16.72
CA LYS A 9 -8.10 -5.83 17.05
C LYS A 9 -8.71 -5.29 18.35
N LYS A 10 -7.88 -5.06 19.36
CA LYS A 10 -8.32 -4.46 20.64
C LYS A 10 -8.82 -3.03 20.45
N VAL A 11 -8.13 -2.22 19.63
CA VAL A 11 -8.56 -0.86 19.33
C VAL A 11 -9.91 -0.85 18.61
N ILE A 12 -10.10 -1.72 17.60
CA ILE A 12 -11.39 -1.83 16.90
C ILE A 12 -12.50 -2.27 17.84
N SER A 13 -12.27 -3.29 18.67
CA SER A 13 -13.26 -3.77 19.65
C SER A 13 -13.67 -2.65 20.61
N HIS A 14 -12.69 -1.94 21.16
CA HIS A 14 -12.93 -0.80 22.05
C HIS A 14 -13.71 0.31 21.34
N ALA A 15 -13.32 0.65 20.11
CA ALA A 15 -13.99 1.69 19.32
C ALA A 15 -15.46 1.36 19.02
N LYS A 16 -15.78 0.08 18.81
CA LYS A 16 -17.18 -0.39 18.65
C LYS A 16 -17.94 -0.32 19.95
N GLU A 17 -17.36 -0.80 21.04
CA GLU A 17 -17.99 -0.82 22.37
C GLU A 17 -18.38 0.58 22.86
N TYR A 18 -17.54 1.58 22.57
CA TYR A 18 -17.75 2.96 23.05
C TYR A 18 -18.36 3.90 22.00
N GLY A 19 -18.96 3.37 20.92
CA GLY A 19 -19.71 4.15 19.95
C GLY A 19 -18.86 5.08 19.10
N TYR A 20 -17.61 4.70 18.84
CA TYR A 20 -16.76 5.42 17.89
C TYR A 20 -16.98 4.96 16.46
N ILE A 21 -17.10 3.65 16.24
CA ILE A 21 -17.35 3.08 14.92
C ILE A 21 -18.34 1.92 14.99
N PHE A 22 -19.03 1.67 13.89
CA PHE A 22 -19.85 0.46 13.68
C PHE A 22 -19.52 -0.12 12.31
N GLY A 23 -19.73 -1.41 12.11
CA GLY A 23 -19.67 -2.00 10.76
C GLY A 23 -20.73 -1.36 9.87
N SER A 24 -20.35 -0.90 8.68
CA SER A 24 -21.35 -0.31 7.76
C SER A 24 -22.39 -1.36 7.38
N SER A 25 -23.67 -1.00 7.50
CA SER A 25 -24.79 -1.90 7.23
C SER A 25 -24.77 -3.20 8.06
N GLU A 26 -24.36 -3.12 9.32
CA GLU A 26 -24.15 -4.28 10.20
C GLU A 26 -25.39 -5.16 10.36
N ILE A 27 -26.60 -4.60 10.22
CA ILE A 27 -27.87 -5.37 10.23
C ILE A 27 -28.01 -6.36 9.07
N TYR A 28 -27.15 -6.25 8.06
CA TYR A 28 -27.06 -7.13 6.88
C TYR A 28 -25.68 -7.80 6.81
N ASP A 29 -25.09 -8.16 7.92
CA ASP A 29 -23.75 -8.75 8.06
C ASP A 29 -22.58 -7.79 7.72
N GLY A 30 -22.87 -6.53 7.42
CA GLY A 30 -21.88 -5.50 7.17
C GLY A 30 -21.08 -5.64 5.87
N LEU A 31 -20.24 -4.63 5.60
CA LEU A 31 -19.25 -4.66 4.54
C LEU A 31 -17.84 -4.78 5.15
N SER A 32 -17.03 -5.68 4.60
CA SER A 32 -15.65 -5.86 5.06
C SER A 32 -14.84 -4.58 4.91
N ALA A 33 -14.17 -4.17 5.99
CA ALA A 33 -13.32 -2.98 6.06
C ALA A 33 -14.03 -1.63 5.80
N VAL A 34 -15.35 -1.59 5.89
CA VAL A 34 -16.15 -0.35 5.79
C VAL A 34 -16.86 -0.10 7.12
N TYR A 35 -16.73 1.12 7.64
CA TYR A 35 -17.25 1.49 8.96
C TYR A 35 -18.03 2.81 8.89
N ASP A 36 -19.12 2.88 9.65
CA ASP A 36 -19.82 4.12 9.97
C ASP A 36 -19.22 4.71 11.26
N TYR A 37 -19.16 6.03 11.34
CA TYR A 37 -18.78 6.70 12.58
C TYR A 37 -20.00 6.78 13.51
N GLY A 38 -19.88 6.21 14.71
CA GLY A 38 -20.87 6.38 15.76
C GLY A 38 -20.84 7.80 16.36
N GLN A 39 -21.68 8.03 17.38
CA GLN A 39 -21.85 9.36 17.99
C GLN A 39 -20.52 9.95 18.49
N ASN A 40 -19.70 9.17 19.18
CA ASN A 40 -18.40 9.65 19.69
C ASN A 40 -17.36 9.78 18.57
N GLY A 41 -17.41 8.88 17.58
CA GLY A 41 -16.51 8.91 16.43
C GLY A 41 -16.77 10.10 15.51
N ALA A 42 -18.03 10.46 15.28
CA ALA A 42 -18.41 11.63 14.48
C ALA A 42 -17.89 12.93 15.09
N GLU A 43 -18.05 13.10 16.40
CA GLU A 43 -17.52 14.27 17.12
C GLU A 43 -15.99 14.30 17.13
N LEU A 44 -15.34 13.17 17.38
CA LEU A 44 -13.87 13.08 17.34
C LEU A 44 -13.34 13.42 15.94
N LYS A 45 -13.93 12.85 14.90
CA LYS A 45 -13.57 13.13 13.50
C LYS A 45 -13.73 14.61 13.16
N LYS A 46 -14.86 15.21 13.58
CA LYS A 46 -15.11 16.63 13.38
C LYS A 46 -14.05 17.48 14.06
N ASN A 47 -13.75 17.24 15.33
CA ASN A 47 -12.76 17.98 16.10
C ASN A 47 -11.35 17.89 15.47
N ILE A 48 -10.94 16.70 15.03
CA ILE A 48 -9.67 16.50 14.34
C ILE A 48 -9.63 17.31 13.04
N ARG A 49 -10.69 17.28 12.26
CA ARG A 49 -10.78 17.97 10.97
C ARG A 49 -10.78 19.48 11.13
N ASP A 50 -11.53 20.02 12.11
CA ASP A 50 -11.58 21.45 12.40
C ASP A 50 -10.21 21.95 12.90
N TYR A 51 -9.53 21.19 13.77
CA TYR A 51 -8.20 21.51 14.22
C TYR A 51 -7.19 21.49 13.06
N TRP A 52 -7.22 20.47 12.20
CA TRP A 52 -6.38 20.38 11.03
C TRP A 52 -6.59 21.57 10.07
N TRP A 53 -7.85 21.87 9.76
CA TRP A 53 -8.21 23.00 8.87
C TRP A 53 -7.69 24.33 9.42
N LYS A 54 -7.93 24.58 10.69
CA LYS A 54 -7.41 25.78 11.36
C LYS A 54 -5.89 25.86 11.27
N SER A 55 -5.19 24.78 11.64
CA SER A 55 -3.74 24.77 11.71
C SER A 55 -3.06 24.82 10.35
N MET A 56 -3.62 24.16 9.34
CA MET A 56 -2.97 24.00 8.03
C MET A 56 -3.41 25.03 7.00
N VAL A 57 -4.60 25.62 7.16
CA VAL A 57 -5.17 26.56 6.19
C VAL A 57 -5.31 27.95 6.80
N GLN A 58 -6.08 28.09 7.90
CA GLN A 58 -6.45 29.41 8.41
C GLN A 58 -5.31 30.18 9.08
N MET A 59 -4.27 29.50 9.57
CA MET A 59 -3.10 30.11 10.18
C MET A 59 -2.00 30.51 9.18
N HIS A 60 -2.23 30.34 7.88
CA HIS A 60 -1.27 30.62 6.83
C HIS A 60 -1.88 31.57 5.79
N GLU A 61 -1.22 32.71 5.53
CA GLU A 61 -1.70 33.73 4.58
C GLU A 61 -1.63 33.27 3.11
N ASN A 62 -0.71 32.35 2.81
CA ASN A 62 -0.43 31.87 1.46
C ASN A 62 -1.07 30.52 1.13
N ILE A 63 -2.00 30.04 1.98
CA ILE A 63 -2.70 28.79 1.78
C ILE A 63 -4.20 29.04 1.75
N VAL A 64 -4.87 28.55 0.73
CA VAL A 64 -6.33 28.55 0.62
C VAL A 64 -6.86 27.14 0.55
N GLY A 65 -8.05 26.91 1.12
CA GLY A 65 -8.68 25.61 1.09
C GLY A 65 -9.54 25.42 -0.14
N ILE A 66 -9.56 24.21 -0.67
CA ILE A 66 -10.51 23.79 -1.71
C ILE A 66 -11.21 22.50 -1.27
N ASP A 67 -12.42 22.29 -1.76
CA ASP A 67 -13.15 21.03 -1.65
C ASP A 67 -13.50 20.53 -3.07
N ALA A 68 -12.57 19.78 -3.66
CA ALA A 68 -12.75 19.22 -4.98
C ALA A 68 -13.75 18.07 -4.99
N SER A 69 -14.41 17.84 -6.13
CA SER A 69 -15.37 16.74 -6.29
C SER A 69 -14.74 15.37 -6.05
N ILE A 70 -15.53 14.46 -5.46
CA ILE A 70 -15.14 13.04 -5.32
C ILE A 70 -15.05 12.36 -6.70
N PHE A 71 -15.95 12.73 -7.61
CA PHE A 71 -15.93 12.28 -9.01
C PHE A 71 -15.23 13.33 -9.86
N MET A 72 -14.19 12.92 -10.56
CA MET A 72 -13.43 13.77 -11.46
C MET A 72 -13.40 13.18 -12.87
N HIS A 73 -13.15 14.02 -13.86
CA HIS A 73 -13.10 13.59 -15.25
C HIS A 73 -12.06 12.44 -15.44
N PRO A 74 -12.40 11.35 -16.15
CA PRO A 74 -11.51 10.18 -16.29
C PRO A 74 -10.11 10.52 -16.82
N THR A 75 -10.00 11.54 -17.68
CA THR A 75 -8.72 12.03 -18.20
C THR A 75 -7.77 12.51 -17.09
N THR A 76 -8.29 13.02 -15.98
CA THR A 76 -7.46 13.40 -14.83
C THR A 76 -6.70 12.20 -14.28
N TRP A 77 -7.37 11.08 -14.13
CA TRP A 77 -6.79 9.84 -13.62
C TRP A 77 -5.89 9.14 -14.62
N LYS A 78 -6.21 9.26 -15.91
CA LYS A 78 -5.33 8.77 -16.97
C LYS A 78 -4.04 9.59 -17.06
N ALA A 79 -4.15 10.92 -17.03
CA ALA A 79 -2.99 11.82 -17.07
C ALA A 79 -2.06 11.67 -15.86
N SER A 80 -2.61 11.32 -14.70
CA SER A 80 -1.84 11.07 -13.47
C SER A 80 -1.34 9.62 -13.32
N GLY A 81 -1.62 8.73 -14.30
CA GLY A 81 -1.20 7.34 -14.31
C GLY A 81 -2.04 6.39 -13.44
N HIS A 82 -3.05 6.89 -12.72
CA HIS A 82 -3.84 6.03 -11.82
C HIS A 82 -4.69 4.97 -12.54
N VAL A 83 -5.11 5.23 -13.77
CA VAL A 83 -5.89 4.23 -14.54
C VAL A 83 -5.00 3.10 -15.03
N ASP A 84 -3.78 3.44 -15.47
CA ASP A 84 -2.89 2.51 -16.15
C ASP A 84 -1.91 1.80 -15.19
N ALA A 85 -1.48 2.47 -14.11
CA ALA A 85 -0.40 2.00 -13.23
C ALA A 85 -0.80 1.76 -11.76
N PHE A 86 -2.07 2.02 -11.37
CA PHE A 86 -2.51 1.87 -9.98
C PHE A 86 -3.07 0.47 -9.73
N ASN A 87 -2.22 -0.53 -9.97
CA ASN A 87 -2.57 -1.93 -9.84
C ASN A 87 -1.61 -2.63 -8.88
N ASP A 88 -2.17 -3.42 -7.97
CA ASP A 88 -1.38 -4.32 -7.10
C ASP A 88 -1.37 -5.74 -7.70
N PRO A 89 -0.19 -6.39 -7.78
CA PRO A 89 -0.09 -7.79 -8.13
C PRO A 89 -0.52 -8.64 -6.93
N LEU A 90 -1.73 -9.20 -6.95
CA LEU A 90 -2.29 -10.00 -5.86
C LEU A 90 -2.17 -11.49 -6.13
N ILE A 91 -1.85 -12.26 -5.09
CA ILE A 91 -1.77 -13.72 -5.08
C ILE A 91 -2.52 -14.26 -3.86
N ASP A 92 -3.29 -15.31 -4.03
CA ASP A 92 -4.02 -15.96 -2.94
C ASP A 92 -3.34 -17.28 -2.57
N ASN A 93 -3.25 -17.58 -1.27
CA ASN A 93 -2.86 -18.91 -0.84
C ASN A 93 -4.11 -19.81 -0.78
N LYS A 94 -4.08 -20.97 -1.46
CA LYS A 94 -5.25 -21.85 -1.59
C LYS A 94 -5.63 -22.54 -0.28
N ASP A 95 -4.68 -22.72 0.62
CA ASP A 95 -4.90 -23.44 1.88
C ASP A 95 -5.40 -22.49 2.98
N SER A 96 -4.76 -21.33 3.16
CA SER A 96 -5.16 -20.34 4.17
C SER A 96 -6.33 -19.45 3.73
N LYS A 97 -6.63 -19.41 2.42
CA LYS A 97 -7.61 -18.48 1.81
C LYS A 97 -7.24 -17.00 1.99
N LYS A 98 -6.00 -16.71 2.36
CA LYS A 98 -5.52 -15.35 2.54
C LYS A 98 -4.93 -14.80 1.25
N ARG A 99 -5.10 -13.49 1.10
CA ARG A 99 -4.59 -12.71 -0.03
C ARG A 99 -3.36 -11.91 0.39
N TYR A 100 -2.37 -11.88 -0.49
CA TYR A 100 -1.12 -11.16 -0.32
C TYR A 100 -0.77 -10.37 -1.57
N ARG A 101 0.02 -9.33 -1.41
CA ARG A 101 0.71 -8.68 -2.52
C ARG A 101 1.92 -9.51 -2.90
N ALA A 102 2.01 -9.89 -4.16
CA ALA A 102 3.09 -10.74 -4.65
C ALA A 102 4.46 -10.04 -4.59
N ASP A 103 4.49 -8.75 -4.90
CA ASP A 103 5.69 -7.90 -4.79
C ASP A 103 6.19 -7.82 -3.35
N VAL A 104 5.31 -7.59 -2.37
CA VAL A 104 5.66 -7.53 -0.94
C VAL A 104 6.22 -8.86 -0.44
N LEU A 105 5.65 -10.01 -0.88
CA LEU A 105 6.18 -11.32 -0.52
C LEU A 105 7.63 -11.51 -1.01
N ILE A 106 7.94 -11.02 -2.22
CA ILE A 106 9.28 -11.09 -2.80
C ILE A 106 10.22 -10.10 -2.11
N GLU A 107 9.77 -8.89 -1.80
CA GLU A 107 10.52 -7.89 -1.03
C GLU A 107 10.87 -8.40 0.37
N ASP A 108 9.92 -9.03 1.06
CA ASP A 108 10.15 -9.65 2.37
C ASP A 108 11.19 -10.77 2.31
N TYR A 109 11.22 -11.53 1.21
CA TYR A 109 12.28 -12.53 1.00
C TYR A 109 13.63 -11.86 0.78
N ALA A 110 13.70 -10.84 -0.07
CA ALA A 110 14.90 -10.06 -0.33
C ALA A 110 15.43 -9.39 0.96
N GLU A 111 14.54 -8.86 1.80
CA GLU A 111 14.92 -8.30 3.10
C GLU A 111 15.47 -9.37 4.06
N LYS A 112 14.93 -10.59 4.05
CA LYS A 112 15.52 -11.70 4.82
C LYS A 112 16.95 -12.03 4.38
N LEU A 113 17.28 -11.89 3.10
CA LEU A 113 18.67 -12.03 2.60
C LEU A 113 19.56 -10.90 3.12
N ASN A 114 19.06 -9.65 3.08
CA ASN A 114 19.76 -8.51 3.64
C ASN A 114 20.04 -8.69 5.14
N GLN A 115 19.06 -9.15 5.90
CA GLN A 115 19.20 -9.45 7.33
C GLN A 115 20.25 -10.55 7.61
N LYS A 116 20.37 -11.55 6.71
CA LYS A 116 21.44 -12.55 6.80
C LYS A 116 22.83 -11.92 6.57
N ALA A 117 22.95 -11.03 5.58
CA ALA A 117 24.18 -10.28 5.33
C ALA A 117 24.58 -9.42 6.53
N LEU A 118 23.63 -8.64 7.08
CA LEU A 118 23.86 -7.80 8.26
C LEU A 118 24.26 -8.61 9.51
N LYS A 119 23.66 -9.79 9.71
CA LYS A 119 24.06 -10.68 10.80
C LYS A 119 25.50 -11.18 10.66
N GLU A 120 25.97 -11.48 9.45
CA GLU A 120 27.38 -11.87 9.24
C GLU A 120 28.34 -10.69 9.51
N ILE A 121 27.99 -9.47 9.09
CA ILE A 121 28.74 -8.26 9.39
C ILE A 121 28.81 -8.02 10.91
N ALA A 122 27.67 -8.10 11.60
CA ALA A 122 27.61 -7.90 13.05
C ALA A 122 28.42 -8.95 13.83
N LYS A 123 28.41 -10.22 13.39
CA LYS A 123 29.26 -11.27 13.97
C LYS A 123 30.75 -10.96 13.77
N ALA A 124 31.13 -10.51 12.58
CA ALA A 124 32.53 -10.14 12.29
C ALA A 124 32.98 -8.95 13.14
N LYS A 125 32.13 -7.91 13.22
CA LYS A 125 32.39 -6.73 14.07
C LYS A 125 32.60 -7.12 15.54
N LYS A 126 31.75 -8.02 16.06
CA LYS A 126 31.91 -8.53 17.43
C LYS A 126 33.21 -9.37 17.62
N ARG A 127 33.64 -10.07 16.58
CA ARG A 127 34.84 -10.93 16.63
C ARG A 127 36.13 -10.13 16.52
N PHE A 128 36.19 -9.12 15.66
CA PHE A 128 37.40 -8.38 15.34
C PHE A 128 37.55 -7.07 16.11
N GLY A 129 36.47 -6.58 16.77
CA GLY A 129 36.50 -5.37 17.59
C GLY A 129 36.98 -4.14 16.83
N ASP A 130 37.89 -3.36 17.42
CA ASP A 130 38.42 -2.11 16.86
C ASP A 130 39.25 -2.29 15.57
N LYS A 131 39.59 -3.54 15.22
CA LYS A 131 40.34 -3.87 13.98
C LYS A 131 39.42 -4.24 12.82
N PHE A 132 38.10 -4.11 12.99
CA PHE A 132 37.12 -4.45 11.98
C PHE A 132 36.97 -3.33 10.95
N ASP A 133 37.38 -3.59 9.72
CA ASP A 133 37.05 -2.76 8.57
C ASP A 133 35.78 -3.28 7.88
N GLU A 134 34.69 -2.54 8.06
CA GLU A 134 33.38 -2.91 7.51
C GLU A 134 33.36 -2.81 5.98
N GLN A 135 34.05 -1.81 5.40
CA GLN A 135 34.09 -1.64 3.94
C GLN A 135 34.84 -2.78 3.26
N GLU A 136 36.00 -3.13 3.77
CA GLU A 136 36.76 -4.26 3.27
C GLU A 136 35.97 -5.58 3.46
N PHE A 137 35.37 -5.79 4.62
CA PHE A 137 34.63 -7.03 4.90
C PHE A 137 33.43 -7.20 3.96
N VAL A 138 32.67 -6.13 3.72
CA VAL A 138 31.47 -6.15 2.85
C VAL A 138 31.84 -6.44 1.39
N THR A 139 33.01 -5.99 0.93
CA THR A 139 33.47 -6.17 -0.46
C THR A 139 34.24 -7.46 -0.68
N THR A 140 34.71 -8.13 0.37
CA THR A 140 35.55 -9.33 0.25
C THR A 140 34.91 -10.59 0.79
N ASN A 141 33.96 -10.49 1.73
CA ASN A 141 33.36 -11.67 2.35
C ASN A 141 32.41 -12.43 1.40
N PRO A 142 32.71 -13.71 1.07
CA PRO A 142 31.92 -14.45 0.07
C PRO A 142 30.45 -14.65 0.44
N ARG A 143 30.12 -14.74 1.76
CA ARG A 143 28.73 -14.91 2.21
C ARG A 143 27.93 -13.64 2.08
N VAL A 144 28.52 -12.50 2.46
CA VAL A 144 27.88 -11.18 2.33
C VAL A 144 27.63 -10.86 0.86
N LEU A 145 28.66 -11.06 0.02
CA LEU A 145 28.57 -10.86 -1.43
C LEU A 145 27.50 -11.75 -2.06
N ARG A 146 27.42 -13.03 -1.67
CA ARG A 146 26.38 -13.94 -2.17
C ARG A 146 24.98 -13.46 -1.80
N TYR A 147 24.73 -13.10 -0.54
CA TYR A 147 23.40 -12.64 -0.10
C TYR A 147 22.99 -11.34 -0.79
N ARG A 148 23.92 -10.39 -0.96
CA ARG A 148 23.64 -9.14 -1.66
C ARG A 148 23.37 -9.35 -3.14
N LYS A 149 24.16 -10.20 -3.81
CA LYS A 149 23.94 -10.54 -5.21
C LYS A 149 22.60 -11.24 -5.43
N GLU A 150 22.26 -12.18 -4.55
CA GLU A 150 20.97 -12.88 -4.62
C GLU A 150 19.81 -11.91 -4.41
N GLN A 151 19.89 -11.03 -3.40
CA GLN A 151 18.91 -9.98 -3.15
C GLN A 151 18.72 -9.08 -4.38
N GLU A 152 19.80 -8.59 -4.94
CA GLU A 152 19.77 -7.72 -6.12
C GLU A 152 19.15 -8.43 -7.33
N THR A 153 19.54 -9.68 -7.59
CA THR A 153 19.01 -10.49 -8.69
C THR A 153 17.51 -10.70 -8.56
N VAL A 154 17.02 -10.99 -7.36
CA VAL A 154 15.61 -11.20 -7.06
C VAL A 154 14.81 -9.92 -7.30
N LEU A 155 15.28 -8.79 -6.75
CA LEU A 155 14.60 -7.49 -6.91
C LEU A 155 14.61 -7.00 -8.37
N GLN A 156 15.72 -7.20 -9.09
CA GLN A 156 15.81 -6.84 -10.50
C GLN A 156 14.89 -7.69 -11.39
N ARG A 157 14.76 -9.00 -11.11
CA ARG A 157 13.82 -9.86 -11.86
C ARG A 157 12.39 -9.45 -11.57
N MET A 158 12.03 -9.24 -10.29
CA MET A 158 10.71 -8.77 -9.92
C MET A 158 10.35 -7.46 -10.61
N ALA A 159 11.23 -6.46 -10.54
CA ALA A 159 10.98 -5.16 -11.16
C ALA A 159 10.75 -5.28 -12.68
N ARG A 160 11.57 -6.09 -13.36
CA ARG A 160 11.46 -6.35 -14.81
C ARG A 160 10.16 -7.05 -15.17
N SER A 161 9.75 -8.05 -14.37
CA SER A 161 8.51 -8.80 -14.62
C SER A 161 7.28 -7.94 -14.39
N LEU A 162 7.31 -7.06 -13.38
CA LEU A 162 6.22 -6.11 -13.12
C LEU A 162 6.13 -5.04 -14.21
N GLU A 163 7.26 -4.49 -14.65
CA GLU A 163 7.30 -3.52 -15.76
C GLU A 163 6.81 -4.11 -17.08
N ALA A 164 7.10 -5.39 -17.33
CA ALA A 164 6.63 -6.13 -18.50
C ALA A 164 5.20 -6.69 -18.35
N GLU A 165 4.54 -6.47 -17.21
CA GLU A 165 3.25 -7.07 -16.84
C GLU A 165 3.25 -8.61 -16.93
N ASP A 166 4.42 -9.24 -16.80
CA ASP A 166 4.57 -10.70 -16.80
C ASP A 166 4.27 -11.29 -15.42
N LEU A 167 2.99 -11.39 -15.11
CA LEU A 167 2.51 -11.94 -13.84
C LEU A 167 2.82 -13.43 -13.69
N ALA A 168 3.02 -14.15 -14.80
CA ALA A 168 3.41 -15.55 -14.76
C ALA A 168 4.85 -15.70 -14.25
N ASP A 169 5.77 -14.81 -14.66
CA ASP A 169 7.14 -14.80 -14.15
C ASP A 169 7.21 -14.34 -12.68
N VAL A 170 6.35 -13.42 -12.26
CA VAL A 170 6.23 -13.05 -10.82
C VAL A 170 5.83 -14.27 -9.99
N LYS A 171 4.87 -15.07 -10.45
CA LYS A 171 4.48 -16.31 -9.79
C LYS A 171 5.62 -17.33 -9.78
N ALA A 172 6.26 -17.55 -10.94
CA ALA A 172 7.39 -18.47 -11.05
C ALA A 172 8.52 -18.09 -10.08
N LEU A 173 8.81 -16.80 -9.94
CA LEU A 173 9.80 -16.32 -8.97
C LEU A 173 9.42 -16.68 -7.52
N ILE A 174 8.15 -16.51 -7.12
CA ILE A 174 7.67 -16.90 -5.79
C ILE A 174 7.87 -18.41 -5.54
N GLU A 175 7.54 -19.23 -6.55
CA GLU A 175 7.66 -20.69 -6.47
C GLU A 175 9.12 -21.14 -6.44
N GLU A 176 9.99 -20.62 -7.30
CA GLU A 176 11.44 -20.89 -7.36
C GLU A 176 12.16 -20.53 -6.05
N LEU A 177 11.82 -19.39 -5.47
CA LEU A 177 12.37 -18.95 -4.19
C LEU A 177 11.78 -19.73 -3.01
N GLY A 178 10.77 -20.55 -3.24
CA GLY A 178 10.08 -21.32 -2.21
C GLY A 178 9.43 -20.46 -1.15
N ILE A 179 8.93 -19.28 -1.53
CA ILE A 179 8.24 -18.36 -0.63
C ILE A 179 6.94 -19.03 -0.16
N ALA A 180 6.78 -19.09 1.15
CA ALA A 180 5.63 -19.69 1.80
C ALA A 180 4.75 -18.60 2.43
N ASP A 181 3.49 -18.93 2.59
CA ASP A 181 2.52 -18.14 3.35
C ASP A 181 3.08 -17.84 4.76
N PRO A 182 3.18 -16.57 5.15
CA PRO A 182 3.76 -16.17 6.44
C PRO A 182 3.05 -16.77 7.66
N ASP A 183 1.75 -17.08 7.52
CA ASP A 183 0.93 -17.56 8.64
C ASP A 183 0.89 -19.07 8.74
N THR A 184 0.82 -19.78 7.61
CA THR A 184 0.61 -21.23 7.59
C THR A 184 1.83 -22.02 7.11
N GLY A 185 2.78 -21.35 6.44
CA GLY A 185 3.92 -22.02 5.81
C GLY A 185 3.58 -22.76 4.51
N SER A 186 2.34 -22.70 4.03
CA SER A 186 1.92 -23.31 2.77
C SER A 186 2.53 -22.60 1.57
N LYS A 187 2.87 -23.37 0.52
CA LYS A 187 3.36 -22.86 -0.77
C LYS A 187 2.34 -23.04 -1.90
N ASN A 188 1.09 -23.32 -1.56
CA ASN A 188 0.03 -23.59 -2.51
C ASN A 188 -0.61 -22.28 -3.00
N TRP A 189 0.03 -21.64 -3.99
CA TRP A 189 -0.36 -20.35 -4.51
C TRP A 189 -1.30 -20.43 -5.71
N THR A 190 -2.16 -19.45 -5.89
CA THR A 190 -2.92 -19.20 -7.12
C THR A 190 -2.03 -18.54 -8.17
N ASP A 191 -2.59 -18.22 -9.34
CA ASP A 191 -1.96 -17.29 -10.25
C ASP A 191 -1.98 -15.87 -9.67
N VAL A 192 -0.97 -15.06 -10.02
CA VAL A 192 -0.93 -13.64 -9.72
C VAL A 192 -1.92 -12.92 -10.62
N ARG A 193 -2.68 -11.98 -10.06
CA ARG A 193 -3.67 -11.16 -10.79
C ARG A 193 -3.44 -9.70 -10.47
N GLN A 194 -3.52 -8.86 -11.48
CA GLN A 194 -3.58 -7.42 -11.25
C GLN A 194 -4.92 -7.04 -10.65
N PHE A 195 -4.88 -6.27 -9.60
CA PHE A 195 -6.06 -5.69 -8.95
C PHE A 195 -5.98 -4.17 -9.06
N ASN A 196 -6.89 -3.60 -9.85
CA ASN A 196 -6.97 -2.15 -9.96
C ASN A 196 -7.53 -1.56 -8.65
N LEU A 197 -6.80 -0.63 -8.08
CA LEU A 197 -7.14 0.04 -6.82
C LEU A 197 -8.14 1.19 -7.00
N MET A 198 -8.47 1.56 -8.26
CA MET A 198 -9.47 2.58 -8.55
C MET A 198 -10.88 2.05 -8.33
N PHE A 199 -11.64 2.72 -7.49
CA PHE A 199 -13.07 2.45 -7.32
C PHE A 199 -13.81 3.02 -8.53
N GLY A 200 -14.30 2.15 -9.41
CA GLY A 200 -14.99 2.51 -10.65
C GLY A 200 -16.50 2.44 -10.54
N THR A 201 -17.17 3.30 -11.27
CA THR A 201 -18.62 3.27 -11.54
C THR A 201 -18.89 3.72 -12.96
N LYS A 202 -20.14 3.66 -13.38
CA LYS A 202 -20.54 4.11 -14.73
C LYS A 202 -21.51 5.28 -14.65
N LEU A 203 -21.26 6.28 -15.46
CA LEU A 203 -22.14 7.45 -15.63
C LEU A 203 -22.81 7.35 -16.99
N GLY A 204 -24.14 7.27 -17.02
CA GLY A 204 -24.95 7.22 -18.25
C GLY A 204 -26.18 6.35 -18.06
N ALA A 205 -27.23 6.62 -18.87
CA ALA A 205 -28.51 5.93 -18.77
C ALA A 205 -28.54 4.56 -19.46
N SER A 206 -27.63 4.29 -20.38
CA SER A 206 -27.53 3.00 -21.09
C SER A 206 -26.12 2.43 -21.03
N ALA A 207 -25.99 1.11 -21.09
CA ALA A 207 -24.69 0.44 -21.06
C ALA A 207 -23.80 0.82 -22.26
N GLU A 208 -24.40 1.18 -23.40
CA GLU A 208 -23.67 1.53 -24.62
C GLU A 208 -23.09 2.94 -24.61
N THR A 209 -23.71 3.88 -23.85
CA THR A 209 -23.30 5.29 -23.75
C THR A 209 -22.66 5.63 -22.41
N ALA A 210 -22.56 4.65 -21.51
CA ALA A 210 -22.01 4.87 -20.18
C ALA A 210 -20.49 5.12 -20.24
N THR A 211 -20.07 6.21 -19.59
CA THR A 211 -18.66 6.55 -19.41
C THR A 211 -18.15 5.98 -18.09
N ASP A 212 -16.97 5.39 -18.11
CA ASP A 212 -16.31 4.94 -16.88
C ASP A 212 -15.95 6.16 -16.04
N LEU A 213 -16.29 6.10 -14.76
CA LEU A 213 -16.06 7.14 -13.80
C LEU A 213 -15.42 6.53 -12.55
N TYR A 214 -14.50 7.25 -11.94
CA TYR A 214 -13.77 6.75 -10.76
C TYR A 214 -13.97 7.70 -9.57
N LEU A 215 -14.10 7.11 -8.38
CA LEU A 215 -13.93 7.84 -7.14
C LEU A 215 -12.46 8.22 -6.99
N ARG A 216 -12.20 9.45 -6.54
CA ARG A 216 -10.84 9.91 -6.32
C ARG A 216 -10.10 9.03 -5.28
N PRO A 217 -8.95 8.42 -5.60
CA PRO A 217 -8.15 7.68 -4.64
C PRO A 217 -7.33 8.61 -3.73
N GLU A 218 -7.08 9.83 -4.20
CA GLU A 218 -6.32 10.87 -3.47
C GLU A 218 -6.80 12.27 -3.83
N THR A 219 -6.33 13.27 -3.09
CA THR A 219 -6.79 14.66 -3.23
C THR A 219 -5.85 15.56 -4.03
N ALA A 220 -4.64 15.09 -4.38
CA ALA A 220 -3.62 15.91 -5.03
C ALA A 220 -4.06 16.43 -6.40
N GLN A 221 -4.70 15.60 -7.24
CA GLN A 221 -5.15 15.99 -8.58
C GLN A 221 -6.21 17.09 -8.52
N GLY A 222 -7.07 17.07 -7.48
CA GLY A 222 -8.02 18.15 -7.24
C GLY A 222 -7.34 19.51 -7.05
N ILE A 223 -6.17 19.55 -6.43
CA ILE A 223 -5.35 20.75 -6.25
C ILE A 223 -4.82 21.21 -7.61
N PHE A 224 -4.20 20.29 -8.38
CA PHE A 224 -3.59 20.64 -9.66
C PHE A 224 -4.60 21.14 -10.70
N VAL A 225 -5.73 20.45 -10.88
CA VAL A 225 -6.73 20.85 -11.89
C VAL A 225 -7.45 22.15 -11.52
N ASN A 226 -7.50 22.53 -10.26
CA ASN A 226 -8.14 23.76 -9.79
C ASN A 226 -7.15 24.91 -9.57
N PHE A 227 -5.85 24.72 -9.78
CA PHE A 227 -4.84 25.74 -9.52
C PHE A 227 -5.14 27.07 -10.23
N LEU A 228 -5.41 27.03 -11.54
CA LEU A 228 -5.74 28.22 -12.32
C LEU A 228 -7.08 28.85 -11.92
N ASN A 229 -8.04 28.05 -11.47
CA ASN A 229 -9.33 28.56 -11.00
C ASN A 229 -9.18 29.36 -9.71
N VAL A 230 -8.31 28.87 -8.80
CA VAL A 230 -8.00 29.55 -7.53
C VAL A 230 -7.14 30.78 -7.73
N GLN A 231 -6.23 30.77 -8.73
CA GLN A 231 -5.31 31.89 -9.03
C GLN A 231 -5.99 33.05 -9.73
N LYS A 232 -7.14 32.86 -10.39
CA LYS A 232 -7.85 33.95 -11.07
C LYS A 232 -8.23 35.03 -10.07
N PRO A 233 -7.90 36.31 -10.29
CA PRO A 233 -8.42 37.38 -9.49
C PRO A 233 -9.96 37.40 -9.60
N GLU A 234 -10.64 37.67 -8.49
CA GLU A 234 -12.04 38.01 -8.51
C GLU A 234 -12.17 39.29 -9.35
N GLU A 235 -12.93 39.25 -10.45
CA GLU A 235 -13.31 40.44 -11.23
C GLU A 235 -14.41 41.21 -10.49
#